data_834ced3e35243cc7521b482c30f0898a
#
_entry.id   834ced3e35243cc7521b482c30f0898a
#
_cell.length_a   1.000
_cell.length_b   1.000
_cell.length_c   1.000
_cell.angle_alpha   90.00
_cell.angle_beta   90.00
_cell.angle_gamma   90.00
#
_symmetry.space_group_name_H-M   'P 1'
#
loop_
_entity.id
_entity.type
_entity.pdbx_description
1 polymer ?
#
loop_
_entity_poly.entity_id
_entity_poly.type
_entity_poly.pdbx_seq_one_letter_code
_entity_poly.pdbx_strand_id
1 'polypeptide(L)'
;TNDLADNCQYWLAECYYSKKDFKRAIGEFMKVFNYAGTDKDDDAQLKLGLSYQSMGSIEKAKEEFQRLIDYFPGSEYYPKAKDALRKLALD
;
A
#
# COMPACT_ATOMS: atom_id res chain seq x y z
N THR A 1 -13.02 19.07 1.82
CA THR A 1 -12.95 18.42 0.53
C THR A 1 -12.33 17.02 0.64
N ASN A 2 -12.49 16.24 -0.40
CA ASN A 2 -11.95 14.89 -0.43
C ASN A 2 -10.43 14.87 -0.33
N ASP A 3 -9.75 15.86 -0.91
CA ASP A 3 -8.29 15.92 -0.90
C ASP A 3 -7.74 15.99 0.52
N LEU A 4 -8.36 16.82 1.37
CA LEU A 4 -7.94 16.92 2.76
C LEU A 4 -8.24 15.64 3.53
N ALA A 5 -9.41 15.05 3.30
CA ALA A 5 -9.83 13.84 4.00
C ALA A 5 -8.93 12.65 3.65
N ASP A 6 -8.59 12.45 2.35
CA ASP A 6 -7.74 11.34 1.95
C ASP A 6 -6.31 11.51 2.46
N ASN A 7 -5.80 12.75 2.50
CA ASN A 7 -4.49 13.01 3.08
C ASN A 7 -4.46 12.67 4.56
N CYS A 8 -5.50 13.08 5.30
CA CYS A 8 -5.58 12.74 6.73
C CYS A 8 -5.66 11.23 6.94
N GLN A 9 -6.43 10.55 6.11
CA GLN A 9 -6.57 9.10 6.17
C GLN A 9 -5.24 8.41 5.87
N TYR A 10 -4.54 8.87 4.84
CA TYR A 10 -3.23 8.34 4.49
C TYR A 10 -2.24 8.55 5.63
N TRP A 11 -2.17 9.75 6.19
CA TRP A 11 -1.22 10.05 7.26
C TRP A 11 -1.54 9.31 8.55
N LEU A 12 -2.82 9.03 8.84
CA LEU A 12 -3.17 8.18 9.97
C LEU A 12 -2.58 6.78 9.78
N ALA A 13 -2.72 6.24 8.58
CA ALA A 13 -2.14 4.94 8.25
C ALA A 13 -0.62 4.96 8.39
N GLU A 14 0.03 6.03 7.90
CA GLU A 14 1.47 6.19 8.02
C GLU A 14 1.93 6.26 9.47
N CYS A 15 1.13 6.86 10.35
CA CYS A 15 1.45 6.89 11.77
C CYS A 15 1.54 5.48 12.35
N TYR A 16 0.56 4.64 12.03
CA TYR A 16 0.60 3.24 12.49
C TYR A 16 1.78 2.49 11.86
N TYR A 17 2.02 2.73 10.57
CA TYR A 17 3.12 2.11 9.85
C TYR A 17 4.46 2.46 10.50
N SER A 18 4.68 3.73 10.84
CA SER A 18 5.91 4.19 11.47
C SER A 18 6.14 3.56 12.84
N LYS A 19 5.06 3.24 13.54
CA LYS A 19 5.12 2.59 14.83
C LYS A 19 5.23 1.06 14.70
N LYS A 20 5.29 0.57 13.48
CA LYS A 20 5.32 -0.86 13.16
C LYS A 20 4.05 -1.60 13.59
N ASP A 21 2.96 -0.86 13.74
CA ASP A 21 1.64 -1.45 13.97
C ASP A 21 1.01 -1.73 12.62
N PHE A 22 1.52 -2.77 11.96
CA PHE A 22 1.16 -3.05 10.57
C PHE A 22 -0.28 -3.49 10.42
N LYS A 23 -0.82 -4.18 11.40
CA LYS A 23 -2.22 -4.61 11.35
C LYS A 23 -3.17 -3.42 11.25
N ARG A 24 -2.96 -2.40 12.09
CA ARG A 24 -3.79 -1.19 12.04
C ARG A 24 -3.48 -0.36 10.80
N ALA A 25 -2.20 -0.29 10.43
CA ALA A 25 -1.81 0.44 9.22
C ALA A 25 -2.55 -0.11 8.00
N ILE A 26 -2.63 -1.42 7.86
CA ILE A 26 -3.33 -2.07 6.75
C ILE A 26 -4.78 -1.60 6.69
N GLY A 27 -5.49 -1.65 7.82
CA GLY A 27 -6.88 -1.21 7.86
C GLY A 27 -7.05 0.24 7.45
N GLU A 28 -6.15 1.11 7.91
CA GLU A 28 -6.23 2.54 7.60
C GLU A 28 -5.81 2.83 6.14
N PHE A 29 -4.82 2.13 5.61
CA PHE A 29 -4.45 2.29 4.19
C PHE A 29 -5.60 1.87 3.27
N MET A 30 -6.31 0.81 3.61
CA MET A 30 -7.45 0.36 2.80
C MET A 30 -8.53 1.42 2.70
N LYS A 31 -8.72 2.23 3.74
CA LYS A 31 -9.70 3.30 3.73
C LYS A 31 -9.37 4.42 2.76
N VAL A 32 -8.09 4.56 2.38
CA VAL A 32 -7.68 5.59 1.42
C VAL A 32 -8.42 5.42 0.10
N PHE A 33 -8.68 4.17 -0.30
CA PHE A 33 -9.36 3.89 -1.57
C PHE A 33 -10.83 4.30 -1.60
N ASN A 34 -11.40 4.68 -0.45
CA ASN A 34 -12.77 5.17 -0.38
C ASN A 34 -12.91 6.61 -0.89
N TYR A 35 -11.78 7.30 -1.11
CA TYR A 35 -11.79 8.69 -1.55
C TYR A 35 -11.47 8.75 -3.04
N ALA A 36 -12.48 9.12 -3.85
CA ALA A 36 -12.33 9.17 -5.30
C ALA A 36 -11.37 10.31 -5.70
N GLY A 37 -10.55 10.05 -6.69
CA GLY A 37 -9.66 11.06 -7.25
C GLY A 37 -8.46 11.41 -6.39
N THR A 38 -8.13 10.57 -5.42
CA THR A 38 -6.96 10.79 -4.58
C THR A 38 -5.66 10.49 -5.34
N ASP A 39 -4.59 11.22 -4.98
CA ASP A 39 -3.26 10.95 -5.50
C ASP A 39 -2.46 10.04 -4.56
N LYS A 40 -3.11 9.50 -3.51
CA LYS A 40 -2.46 8.62 -2.54
C LYS A 40 -2.70 7.14 -2.78
N ASP A 41 -3.50 6.78 -3.78
CA ASP A 41 -3.90 5.39 -4.00
C ASP A 41 -2.72 4.48 -4.27
N ASP A 42 -1.80 4.89 -5.16
CA ASP A 42 -0.65 4.05 -5.48
C ASP A 42 0.31 3.92 -4.31
N ASP A 43 0.50 4.98 -3.53
CA ASP A 43 1.33 4.94 -2.34
C ASP A 43 0.71 4.01 -1.29
N ALA A 44 -0.60 4.15 -1.06
CA ALA A 44 -1.31 3.28 -0.13
C ALA A 44 -1.23 1.82 -0.59
N GLN A 45 -1.35 1.57 -1.90
CA GLN A 45 -1.24 0.22 -2.45
C GLN A 45 0.14 -0.38 -2.18
N LEU A 46 1.19 0.42 -2.37
CA LEU A 46 2.55 -0.02 -2.05
C LEU A 46 2.69 -0.36 -0.57
N LYS A 47 2.20 0.52 0.29
CA LYS A 47 2.31 0.35 1.75
C LYS A 47 1.53 -0.86 2.25
N LEU A 48 0.43 -1.21 1.59
CA LEU A 48 -0.29 -2.45 1.90
C LEU A 48 0.61 -3.65 1.66
N GLY A 49 1.27 -3.71 0.51
CA GLY A 49 2.20 -4.80 0.21
C GLY A 49 3.32 -4.89 1.24
N LEU A 50 3.93 -3.75 1.55
CA LEU A 50 5.03 -3.70 2.52
C LEU A 50 4.57 -4.08 3.93
N SER A 51 3.37 -3.68 4.32
CA SER A 51 2.82 -4.00 5.64
C SER A 51 2.58 -5.50 5.79
N TYR A 52 1.96 -6.12 4.79
CA TYR A 52 1.75 -7.57 4.80
C TYR A 52 3.09 -8.31 4.82
N GLN A 53 4.06 -7.84 4.03
CA GLN A 53 5.39 -8.44 4.00
C GLN A 53 6.04 -8.38 5.39
N SER A 54 5.95 -7.23 6.06
CA SER A 54 6.51 -7.05 7.40
C SER A 54 5.85 -7.94 8.44
N MET A 55 4.58 -8.30 8.22
CA MET A 55 3.87 -9.23 9.10
C MET A 55 4.14 -10.68 8.77
N GLY A 56 4.89 -10.97 7.71
CA GLY A 56 5.12 -12.32 7.27
C GLY A 56 3.99 -12.92 6.43
N SER A 57 2.98 -12.12 6.09
CA SER A 57 1.85 -12.57 5.25
C SER A 57 2.24 -12.46 3.78
N ILE A 58 3.11 -13.36 3.34
CA ILE A 58 3.79 -13.24 2.04
C ILE A 58 2.82 -13.33 0.87
N GLU A 59 1.84 -14.24 0.92
CA GLU A 59 0.88 -14.38 -0.19
C GLU A 59 0.03 -13.13 -0.34
N LYS A 60 -0.40 -12.52 0.77
CA LYS A 60 -1.15 -11.28 0.72
C LYS A 60 -0.28 -10.12 0.23
N ALA A 61 0.99 -10.10 0.63
CA ALA A 61 1.93 -9.09 0.14
C ALA A 61 2.05 -9.17 -1.38
N LYS A 62 2.20 -10.37 -1.92
CA LYS A 62 2.28 -10.58 -3.37
C LYS A 62 1.03 -10.06 -4.07
N GLU A 63 -0.14 -10.34 -3.52
CA GLU A 63 -1.41 -9.86 -4.09
C GLU A 63 -1.44 -8.34 -4.16
N GLU A 64 -0.99 -7.65 -3.11
CA GLU A 64 -1.03 -6.19 -3.08
C GLU A 64 -0.01 -5.58 -4.03
N PHE A 65 1.18 -6.15 -4.14
CA PHE A 65 2.15 -5.69 -5.13
C PHE A 65 1.65 -5.92 -6.55
N GLN A 66 0.99 -7.06 -6.80
CA GLN A 66 0.41 -7.34 -8.11
C GLN A 66 -0.69 -6.34 -8.46
N ARG A 67 -1.50 -5.94 -7.48
CA ARG A 67 -2.53 -4.92 -7.71
C ARG A 67 -1.92 -3.59 -8.13
N LEU A 68 -0.79 -3.21 -7.54
CA LEU A 68 -0.11 -1.99 -7.95
C LEU A 68 0.32 -2.08 -9.41
N ILE A 69 0.87 -3.22 -9.82
CA ILE A 69 1.30 -3.44 -11.19
C ILE A 69 0.10 -3.37 -12.15
N ASP A 70 -1.01 -3.99 -11.76
CA ASP A 70 -2.18 -4.11 -12.64
C ASP A 70 -2.95 -2.79 -12.77
N TYR A 71 -3.09 -2.05 -11.67
CA TYR A 71 -3.97 -0.88 -11.64
C TYR A 71 -3.24 0.45 -11.68
N PHE A 72 -1.94 0.46 -11.42
CA PHE A 72 -1.15 1.69 -11.39
C PHE A 72 0.12 1.58 -12.22
N PRO A 73 0.01 1.20 -13.51
CA PRO A 73 1.22 0.97 -14.31
C PRO A 73 2.05 2.23 -14.55
N GLY A 74 1.44 3.42 -14.41
CA GLY A 74 2.16 4.69 -14.54
C GLY A 74 2.73 5.23 -13.24
N SER A 75 2.56 4.52 -12.14
CA SER A 75 3.03 4.98 -10.84
C SER A 75 4.55 4.98 -10.76
N GLU A 76 5.10 5.95 -10.02
CA GLU A 76 6.53 5.95 -9.69
C GLU A 76 6.93 4.73 -8.87
N TYR A 77 5.97 4.07 -8.22
CA TYR A 77 6.20 2.88 -7.40
C TYR A 77 6.12 1.57 -8.19
N TYR A 78 5.79 1.64 -9.47
CA TYR A 78 5.68 0.46 -10.31
C TYR A 78 6.96 -0.40 -10.31
N PRO A 79 8.16 0.19 -10.53
CA PRO A 79 9.39 -0.61 -10.51
C PRO A 79 9.65 -1.25 -9.15
N LYS A 80 9.33 -0.54 -8.08
CA LYS A 80 9.52 -1.05 -6.72
C LYS A 80 8.61 -2.23 -6.43
N ALA A 81 7.36 -2.16 -6.85
CA ALA A 81 6.42 -3.24 -6.68
C ALA A 81 6.82 -4.48 -7.49
N LYS A 82 7.27 -4.26 -8.73
CA LYS A 82 7.76 -5.35 -9.58
C LYS A 82 8.95 -6.04 -8.94
N ASP A 83 9.90 -5.28 -8.43
CA ASP A 83 11.09 -5.81 -7.79
C ASP A 83 10.73 -6.61 -6.54
N ALA A 84 9.85 -6.06 -5.71
CA ALA A 84 9.40 -6.73 -4.49
C ALA A 84 8.71 -8.05 -4.81
N LEU A 85 7.81 -8.04 -5.80
CA LEU A 85 7.09 -9.24 -6.21
C LEU A 85 8.06 -10.32 -6.72
N ARG A 86 9.03 -9.90 -7.54
CA ARG A 86 10.04 -10.82 -8.05
C ARG A 86 10.85 -11.47 -6.93
N LYS A 87 11.27 -10.68 -5.95
CA LYS A 87 12.05 -11.20 -4.82
C LYS A 87 11.24 -12.18 -3.98
N LEU A 88 9.96 -11.87 -3.74
CA LEU A 88 9.10 -12.76 -2.96
C LEU A 88 8.82 -14.06 -3.71
N ALA A 89 8.78 -14.01 -5.02
CA ALA A 89 8.53 -15.20 -5.84
C ALA A 89 9.73 -16.16 -5.84
N LEU A 90 10.93 -15.67 -5.55
CA LEU A 90 12.13 -16.49 -5.49
C LEU A 90 12.24 -17.27 -4.18
N ASP A 91 11.53 -16.86 -3.16
CA ASP A 91 11.53 -17.55 -1.87
C ASP A 91 10.46 -18.63 -1.87
#